data_d7ca63b7b3a595f82d256130e6f9d296
#
_entry.id   d7ca63b7b3a595f82d256130e6f9d296
#
_cell.length_a   1.000
_cell.length_b   1.000
_cell.length_c   1.000
_cell.angle_alpha   90.00
_cell.angle_beta   90.00
_cell.angle_gamma   90.00
#
_symmetry.space_group_name_H-M   'P 1'
#
loop_
_entity.id
_entity.type
_entity.pdbx_description
1 polymer ?
#
loop_
_entity_poly.entity_id
_entity_poly.type
_entity_poly.pdbx_seq_one_letter_code
_entity_poly.pdbx_strand_id
1 'polypeptide(L)'
;MFSKKQWFLRLSAKLILSLRYICIIIDEKTMSVEIKRVETKRDLKRFIELHYQLYRGSKYDAPNLYSDELETLSQDKNPAFDFCEAEYFMAYKEGRLVGRVAAIINHRYNEQWQRPCVRFGWIDFEDDIEVSTALLKAVEDWGRQKGMKEIIGPLGFTDMDPEGMLIKGFEELGTMSTIYNYDYYPRHMEQMDGYEKDNDYVEYKVYVPKEGMPDKMRRVAELTMKRYNLHVPDITRSQVFGPEQYGKKVLHLVNKTFTNLYGYSQMTDRQIDEYVQKYFKFFSMDMIAVIEDWNTPGHDVVGVGISIPSLTRALQKCRNGRLWPFGWWHLIRTLQFHKTDIVDLLLIGVLPEYRAKGANALLFYKLIPVYQKYGFKWGESHVHVESNTAVQQQWQYFDNEQHKRRRCYKKQL
;
A
#
# COMPACT_ATOMS: atom_id res chain seq x y z
N MET A 1 17.90 -69.00 -31.36
CA MET A 1 17.23 -69.31 -30.08
C MET A 1 17.92 -68.51 -28.99
N PHE A 2 17.30 -67.40 -28.52
CA PHE A 2 17.94 -66.55 -27.46
C PHE A 2 17.83 -67.31 -26.12
N SER A 3 18.96 -67.30 -25.34
CA SER A 3 18.98 -68.01 -24.06
C SER A 3 17.99 -67.34 -23.06
N LYS A 4 17.38 -68.11 -22.16
CA LYS A 4 16.50 -67.63 -21.10
C LYS A 4 17.13 -66.45 -20.29
N LYS A 5 18.43 -66.44 -20.19
CA LYS A 5 19.24 -65.39 -19.49
C LYS A 5 19.20 -64.05 -20.22
N GLN A 6 19.23 -64.03 -21.55
CA GLN A 6 19.16 -62.80 -22.36
C GLN A 6 17.73 -62.22 -22.38
N TRP A 7 16.72 -63.07 -22.29
CA TRP A 7 15.32 -62.63 -22.19
C TRP A 7 15.03 -61.95 -20.84
N PHE A 8 15.52 -62.54 -19.73
CA PHE A 8 15.42 -61.96 -18.39
C PHE A 8 16.16 -60.60 -18.27
N LEU A 9 17.36 -60.44 -18.85
CA LEU A 9 18.11 -59.19 -18.87
C LEU A 9 17.39 -58.09 -19.66
N ARG A 10 16.73 -58.41 -20.76
CA ARG A 10 15.93 -57.45 -21.55
C ARG A 10 14.63 -57.05 -20.84
N LEU A 11 14.03 -57.94 -20.09
CA LEU A 11 12.79 -57.67 -19.34
C LEU A 11 13.10 -56.75 -18.13
N SER A 12 14.19 -57.04 -17.39
CA SER A 12 14.65 -56.22 -16.28
C SER A 12 15.08 -54.83 -16.71
N ALA A 13 15.80 -54.68 -17.84
CA ALA A 13 16.19 -53.41 -18.39
C ALA A 13 14.97 -52.55 -18.82
N LYS A 14 13.95 -53.17 -19.44
CA LYS A 14 12.70 -52.45 -19.76
C LYS A 14 11.91 -52.05 -18.52
N LEU A 15 11.90 -52.88 -17.47
CA LEU A 15 11.23 -52.56 -16.21
C LEU A 15 11.92 -51.41 -15.48
N ILE A 16 13.27 -51.39 -15.44
CA ILE A 16 14.07 -50.33 -14.86
C ILE A 16 13.90 -49.01 -15.62
N LEU A 17 13.84 -49.05 -16.96
CA LEU A 17 13.57 -47.88 -17.78
C LEU A 17 12.15 -47.34 -17.57
N SER A 18 11.14 -48.19 -17.47
CA SER A 18 9.76 -47.76 -17.19
C SER A 18 9.59 -47.23 -15.77
N LEU A 19 10.26 -47.84 -14.77
CA LEU A 19 10.29 -47.29 -13.38
C LEU A 19 11.02 -45.94 -13.30
N ARG A 20 12.14 -45.77 -13.99
CA ARG A 20 12.81 -44.47 -14.10
C ARG A 20 11.93 -43.43 -14.78
N TYR A 21 11.23 -43.78 -15.85
CA TYR A 21 10.30 -42.88 -16.54
C TYR A 21 9.09 -42.49 -15.66
N ILE A 22 8.57 -43.45 -14.89
CA ILE A 22 7.50 -43.22 -13.91
C ILE A 22 8.02 -42.34 -12.75
N CYS A 23 9.23 -42.57 -12.24
CA CYS A 23 9.84 -41.73 -11.22
C CYS A 23 10.07 -40.29 -11.73
N ILE A 24 10.54 -40.12 -12.98
CA ILE A 24 10.71 -38.78 -13.58
C ILE A 24 9.36 -38.07 -13.74
N ILE A 25 8.32 -38.76 -14.21
CA ILE A 25 6.98 -38.18 -14.33
C ILE A 25 6.37 -37.87 -12.95
N ILE A 26 6.63 -38.66 -11.92
CA ILE A 26 6.21 -38.40 -10.56
C ILE A 26 6.97 -37.20 -9.97
N ASP A 27 8.28 -37.14 -10.19
CA ASP A 27 9.12 -35.98 -9.76
C ASP A 27 8.69 -34.69 -10.47
N GLU A 28 8.48 -34.69 -11.79
CA GLU A 28 7.98 -33.51 -12.51
C GLU A 28 6.57 -33.10 -12.05
N LYS A 29 5.71 -34.05 -11.71
CA LYS A 29 4.34 -33.77 -11.26
C LYS A 29 4.28 -33.31 -9.80
N THR A 30 5.21 -33.72 -8.95
CA THR A 30 5.34 -33.26 -7.55
C THR A 30 6.05 -31.92 -7.43
N MET A 31 6.87 -31.51 -8.41
CA MET A 31 7.59 -30.24 -8.41
C MET A 31 6.81 -29.09 -9.07
N SER A 32 5.68 -29.37 -9.76
CA SER A 32 4.91 -28.31 -10.43
C SER A 32 4.14 -27.43 -9.44
N VAL A 33 4.14 -26.11 -9.69
CA VAL A 33 3.33 -25.14 -8.94
C VAL A 33 1.86 -25.28 -9.36
N GLU A 34 1.00 -25.60 -8.41
CA GLU A 34 -0.46 -25.65 -8.60
C GLU A 34 -1.11 -24.33 -8.19
N ILE A 35 -1.85 -23.68 -9.07
CA ILE A 35 -2.61 -22.46 -8.78
C ILE A 35 -4.06 -22.82 -8.45
N LYS A 36 -4.55 -22.32 -7.30
CA LYS A 36 -5.95 -22.47 -6.87
C LYS A 36 -6.58 -21.09 -6.66
N ARG A 37 -7.84 -20.97 -7.06
CA ARG A 37 -8.67 -19.79 -6.73
C ARG A 37 -9.14 -19.87 -5.29
N VAL A 38 -9.34 -18.68 -4.71
CA VAL A 38 -9.99 -18.54 -3.40
C VAL A 38 -11.51 -18.57 -3.61
N GLU A 39 -12.15 -19.66 -3.23
CA GLU A 39 -13.59 -19.85 -3.43
C GLU A 39 -14.39 -19.73 -2.13
N THR A 40 -13.75 -19.99 -1.00
CA THR A 40 -14.41 -20.03 0.30
C THR A 40 -13.84 -18.99 1.29
N LYS A 41 -14.64 -18.65 2.31
CA LYS A 41 -14.14 -17.83 3.44
C LYS A 41 -12.94 -18.48 4.15
N ARG A 42 -12.80 -19.79 4.10
CA ARG A 42 -11.65 -20.51 4.65
C ARG A 42 -10.39 -20.27 3.81
N ASP A 43 -10.55 -20.29 2.49
CA ASP A 43 -9.43 -20.02 1.58
C ASP A 43 -8.99 -18.56 1.68
N LEU A 44 -9.93 -17.60 1.79
CA LEU A 44 -9.61 -16.21 2.01
C LEU A 44 -8.80 -15.99 3.30
N LYS A 45 -9.16 -16.70 4.38
CA LYS A 45 -8.37 -16.67 5.63
C LYS A 45 -6.94 -17.20 5.42
N ARG A 46 -6.78 -18.30 4.65
CA ARG A 46 -5.45 -18.86 4.34
C ARG A 46 -4.64 -17.91 3.45
N PHE A 47 -5.30 -17.28 2.48
CA PHE A 47 -4.72 -16.24 1.64
C PHE A 47 -4.14 -15.09 2.50
N ILE A 48 -4.91 -14.57 3.45
CA ILE A 48 -4.46 -13.51 4.36
C ILE A 48 -3.33 -14.00 5.28
N GLU A 49 -3.45 -15.20 5.83
CA GLU A 49 -2.50 -15.76 6.81
C GLU A 49 -1.11 -16.02 6.23
N LEU A 50 -0.98 -16.20 4.91
CA LEU A 50 0.31 -16.44 4.27
C LEU A 50 1.30 -15.27 4.51
N HIS A 51 0.84 -14.02 4.42
CA HIS A 51 1.68 -12.85 4.67
C HIS A 51 2.35 -12.93 6.07
N TYR A 52 1.54 -13.18 7.11
CA TYR A 52 2.08 -13.27 8.47
C TYR A 52 3.01 -14.48 8.69
N GLN A 53 2.91 -15.51 7.84
CA GLN A 53 3.83 -16.65 7.89
C GLN A 53 5.16 -16.31 7.24
N LEU A 54 5.15 -15.70 6.05
CA LEU A 54 6.33 -15.32 5.29
C LEU A 54 7.18 -14.25 6.01
N TYR A 55 6.52 -13.25 6.61
CA TYR A 55 7.21 -12.15 7.30
C TYR A 55 7.36 -12.34 8.81
N ARG A 56 7.14 -13.57 9.31
CA ARG A 56 7.26 -13.86 10.73
C ARG A 56 8.65 -13.52 11.26
N GLY A 57 8.70 -12.60 12.24
CA GLY A 57 9.95 -12.15 12.85
C GLY A 57 10.73 -11.11 12.05
N SER A 58 10.18 -10.62 10.95
CA SER A 58 10.73 -9.47 10.24
C SER A 58 10.85 -8.27 11.17
N LYS A 59 11.97 -7.56 11.09
CA LYS A 59 12.22 -6.31 11.82
C LYS A 59 11.68 -5.09 11.08
N TYR A 60 11.34 -5.26 9.80
CA TYR A 60 11.06 -4.18 8.86
C TYR A 60 9.62 -4.17 8.39
N ASP A 61 8.96 -5.32 8.32
CA ASP A 61 7.56 -5.44 7.94
C ASP A 61 6.63 -4.76 8.96
N ALA A 62 5.62 -4.05 8.45
CA ALA A 62 4.53 -3.46 9.23
C ALA A 62 3.23 -4.22 8.92
N PRO A 63 2.95 -5.34 9.61
CA PRO A 63 1.82 -6.18 9.27
C PRO A 63 0.50 -5.45 9.47
N ASN A 64 -0.39 -5.54 8.49
CA ASN A 64 -1.74 -5.01 8.58
C ASN A 64 -2.55 -5.72 9.67
N LEU A 65 -3.62 -5.08 10.15
CA LEU A 65 -4.57 -5.75 11.04
C LEU A 65 -5.35 -6.81 10.25
N TYR A 66 -5.45 -8.01 10.81
CA TYR A 66 -6.16 -9.13 10.20
C TYR A 66 -7.62 -8.82 9.88
N SER A 67 -8.28 -8.04 10.75
CA SER A 67 -9.66 -7.59 10.53
C SER A 67 -9.79 -6.70 9.30
N ASP A 68 -8.83 -5.77 9.12
CA ASP A 68 -8.83 -4.81 8.02
C ASP A 68 -8.54 -5.51 6.69
N GLU A 69 -7.58 -6.44 6.65
CA GLU A 69 -7.32 -7.29 5.49
C GLU A 69 -8.58 -8.10 5.09
N LEU A 70 -9.25 -8.70 6.10
CA LEU A 70 -10.47 -9.47 5.84
C LEU A 70 -11.63 -8.60 5.32
N GLU A 71 -11.77 -7.38 5.81
CA GLU A 71 -12.77 -6.42 5.31
C GLU A 71 -12.43 -5.97 3.89
N THR A 72 -11.19 -5.55 3.66
CA THR A 72 -10.72 -5.06 2.36
C THR A 72 -10.85 -6.11 1.26
N LEU A 73 -10.58 -7.38 1.56
CA LEU A 73 -10.64 -8.48 0.59
C LEU A 73 -12.03 -9.14 0.49
N SER A 74 -13.00 -8.74 1.32
CA SER A 74 -14.37 -9.29 1.29
C SER A 74 -15.27 -8.47 0.39
N GLN A 75 -15.86 -9.11 -0.62
CA GLN A 75 -16.73 -8.47 -1.60
C GLN A 75 -17.98 -7.83 -0.96
N ASP A 76 -18.50 -8.44 0.11
CA ASP A 76 -19.69 -7.98 0.82
C ASP A 76 -19.40 -6.80 1.78
N LYS A 77 -18.13 -6.41 1.96
CA LYS A 77 -17.73 -5.39 2.94
C LYS A 77 -17.01 -4.19 2.33
N ASN A 78 -16.18 -4.41 1.32
CA ASN A 78 -15.39 -3.35 0.73
C ASN A 78 -16.20 -2.59 -0.34
N PRO A 79 -16.45 -1.28 -0.18
CA PRO A 79 -17.20 -0.46 -1.14
C PRO A 79 -16.51 -0.33 -2.51
N ALA A 80 -15.22 -0.65 -2.61
CA ALA A 80 -14.52 -0.67 -3.88
C ALA A 80 -15.12 -1.68 -4.86
N PHE A 81 -15.79 -2.74 -4.39
CA PHE A 81 -16.49 -3.69 -5.24
C PHE A 81 -17.73 -3.12 -5.96
N ASP A 82 -18.16 -1.90 -5.64
CA ASP A 82 -19.15 -1.20 -6.44
C ASP A 82 -18.67 -0.88 -7.87
N PHE A 83 -17.32 -0.84 -8.07
CA PHE A 83 -16.68 -0.52 -9.35
C PHE A 83 -15.41 -1.33 -9.63
N CYS A 84 -15.08 -2.29 -8.79
CA CYS A 84 -13.97 -3.22 -8.99
C CYS A 84 -14.45 -4.65 -9.10
N GLU A 85 -13.74 -5.45 -9.90
CA GLU A 85 -13.80 -6.92 -9.86
C GLU A 85 -12.48 -7.45 -9.32
N ALA A 86 -12.52 -8.53 -8.56
CA ALA A 86 -11.30 -9.18 -8.09
C ALA A 86 -11.41 -10.69 -8.07
N GLU A 87 -10.27 -11.34 -8.30
CA GLU A 87 -10.06 -12.78 -8.14
C GLU A 87 -8.77 -13.00 -7.36
N TYR A 88 -8.74 -13.97 -6.46
CA TYR A 88 -7.58 -14.24 -5.62
C TYR A 88 -7.01 -15.63 -5.94
N PHE A 89 -5.69 -15.70 -6.09
CA PHE A 89 -4.98 -16.93 -6.43
C PHE A 89 -3.98 -17.30 -5.35
N MET A 90 -3.89 -18.58 -5.07
CA MET A 90 -2.94 -19.21 -4.16
C MET A 90 -2.08 -20.21 -4.91
N ALA A 91 -0.76 -20.14 -4.73
CA ALA A 91 0.19 -21.08 -5.28
C ALA A 91 0.56 -22.16 -4.27
N TYR A 92 0.48 -23.41 -4.68
CA TYR A 92 0.87 -24.58 -3.89
C TYR A 92 2.05 -25.29 -4.53
N LYS A 93 3.05 -25.66 -3.75
CA LYS A 93 4.14 -26.56 -4.16
C LYS A 93 4.24 -27.68 -3.13
N GLU A 94 4.22 -28.92 -3.58
CA GLU A 94 4.19 -30.11 -2.70
C GLU A 94 3.06 -30.09 -1.64
N GLY A 95 1.88 -29.58 -2.02
CA GLY A 95 0.72 -29.44 -1.13
C GLY A 95 0.82 -28.30 -0.08
N ARG A 96 1.94 -27.58 -0.03
CA ARG A 96 2.17 -26.45 0.86
C ARG A 96 1.84 -25.14 0.14
N LEU A 97 1.12 -24.25 0.82
CA LEU A 97 0.85 -22.89 0.33
C LEU A 97 2.15 -22.08 0.36
N VAL A 98 2.61 -21.60 -0.79
CA VAL A 98 3.91 -20.93 -1.00
C VAL A 98 3.81 -19.55 -1.63
N GLY A 99 2.62 -19.16 -2.09
CA GLY A 99 2.42 -17.83 -2.66
C GLY A 99 0.96 -17.44 -2.80
N ARG A 100 0.71 -16.16 -2.95
CA ARG A 100 -0.62 -15.55 -3.15
C ARG A 100 -0.54 -14.34 -4.07
N VAL A 101 -1.62 -14.02 -4.76
CA VAL A 101 -1.78 -12.78 -5.53
C VAL A 101 -3.26 -12.46 -5.70
N ALA A 102 -3.61 -11.18 -5.65
CA ALA A 102 -4.91 -10.66 -6.05
C ALA A 102 -4.83 -10.12 -7.48
N ALA A 103 -5.77 -10.52 -8.33
CA ALA A 103 -6.05 -9.91 -9.62
C ALA A 103 -7.24 -8.95 -9.44
N ILE A 104 -7.09 -7.70 -9.86
CA ILE A 104 -8.08 -6.64 -9.62
C ILE A 104 -8.28 -5.83 -10.90
N ILE A 105 -9.55 -5.59 -11.27
CA ILE A 105 -9.91 -4.65 -12.31
C ILE A 105 -10.66 -3.50 -11.65
N ASN A 106 -10.08 -2.30 -11.72
CA ASN A 106 -10.75 -1.07 -11.31
C ASN A 106 -11.31 -0.38 -12.56
N HIS A 107 -12.60 -0.54 -12.80
CA HIS A 107 -13.27 -0.01 -14.00
C HIS A 107 -13.21 1.52 -14.07
N ARG A 108 -13.31 2.22 -12.91
CA ARG A 108 -13.22 3.68 -12.86
C ARG A 108 -11.84 4.19 -13.25
N TYR A 109 -10.79 3.53 -12.76
CA TYR A 109 -9.42 3.83 -13.18
C TYR A 109 -9.25 3.58 -14.67
N ASN A 110 -9.68 2.42 -15.16
CA ASN A 110 -9.55 2.05 -16.55
C ASN A 110 -10.27 3.05 -17.47
N GLU A 111 -11.44 3.53 -17.07
CA GLU A 111 -12.20 4.55 -17.79
C GLU A 111 -11.53 5.94 -17.69
N GLN A 112 -11.17 6.39 -16.50
CA GLN A 112 -10.53 7.69 -16.26
C GLN A 112 -9.22 7.84 -17.05
N TRP A 113 -8.39 6.80 -17.07
CA TRP A 113 -7.08 6.81 -17.71
C TRP A 113 -7.08 6.25 -19.14
N GLN A 114 -8.24 5.82 -19.68
CA GLN A 114 -8.37 5.14 -20.97
C GLN A 114 -7.38 3.98 -21.10
N ARG A 115 -7.22 3.21 -20.02
CA ARG A 115 -6.20 2.19 -19.85
C ARG A 115 -6.81 0.87 -19.37
N PRO A 116 -7.24 -0.02 -20.30
CA PRO A 116 -7.86 -1.29 -19.94
C PRO A 116 -6.83 -2.25 -19.37
N CYS A 117 -6.62 -2.19 -18.06
CA CYS A 117 -5.64 -2.98 -17.35
C CYS A 117 -6.23 -3.82 -16.22
N VAL A 118 -5.56 -4.94 -15.93
CA VAL A 118 -5.70 -5.71 -14.69
C VAL A 118 -4.55 -5.34 -13.75
N ARG A 119 -4.84 -5.11 -12.48
CA ARG A 119 -3.86 -4.90 -11.43
C ARG A 119 -3.49 -6.22 -10.80
N PHE A 120 -2.21 -6.40 -10.42
CA PHE A 120 -1.84 -7.40 -9.44
C PHE A 120 -1.52 -6.69 -8.11
N GLY A 121 -2.05 -7.23 -7.00
CA GLY A 121 -1.83 -6.74 -5.64
C GLY A 121 -1.75 -7.89 -4.66
N TRP A 122 -1.53 -7.63 -3.37
CA TRP A 122 -1.39 -8.66 -2.34
C TRP A 122 -0.49 -9.83 -2.78
N ILE A 123 0.56 -9.51 -3.57
CA ILE A 123 1.48 -10.52 -4.08
C ILE A 123 2.52 -10.84 -3.02
N ASP A 124 2.51 -12.10 -2.56
CA ASP A 124 3.51 -12.65 -1.65
C ASP A 124 3.91 -14.05 -2.10
N PHE A 125 5.19 -14.36 -2.05
CA PHE A 125 5.72 -15.67 -2.45
C PHE A 125 7.05 -15.97 -1.77
N GLU A 126 7.38 -17.27 -1.63
CA GLU A 126 8.71 -17.72 -1.25
C GLU A 126 9.70 -17.48 -2.39
N ASP A 127 11.02 -17.43 -2.09
CA ASP A 127 12.08 -17.20 -3.09
C ASP A 127 12.19 -18.38 -4.07
N ASP A 128 11.20 -18.45 -4.97
CA ASP A 128 11.08 -19.44 -6.02
C ASP A 128 10.45 -18.80 -7.27
N ILE A 129 11.24 -18.69 -8.34
CA ILE A 129 10.85 -18.04 -9.60
C ILE A 129 9.66 -18.73 -10.27
N GLU A 130 9.51 -20.05 -10.12
CA GLU A 130 8.38 -20.79 -10.67
C GLU A 130 7.06 -20.36 -10.00
N VAL A 131 7.10 -20.11 -8.68
CA VAL A 131 5.94 -19.67 -7.90
C VAL A 131 5.50 -18.29 -8.33
N SER A 132 6.40 -17.33 -8.37
CA SER A 132 6.09 -15.95 -8.75
C SER A 132 5.62 -15.84 -10.20
N THR A 133 6.24 -16.60 -11.12
CA THR A 133 5.84 -16.67 -12.52
C THR A 133 4.44 -17.27 -12.67
N ALA A 134 4.14 -18.36 -11.96
CA ALA A 134 2.82 -19.00 -12.02
C ALA A 134 1.72 -18.07 -11.46
N LEU A 135 1.98 -17.34 -10.39
CA LEU A 135 1.05 -16.35 -9.82
C LEU A 135 0.74 -15.22 -10.80
N LEU A 136 1.77 -14.58 -11.36
CA LEU A 136 1.56 -13.49 -12.31
C LEU A 136 0.88 -13.97 -13.59
N LYS A 137 1.25 -15.15 -14.08
CA LYS A 137 0.55 -15.78 -15.20
C LYS A 137 -0.95 -15.98 -14.94
N ALA A 138 -1.34 -16.38 -13.73
CA ALA A 138 -2.75 -16.52 -13.38
C ALA A 138 -3.50 -15.18 -13.46
N VAL A 139 -2.86 -14.07 -13.04
CA VAL A 139 -3.42 -12.71 -13.18
C VAL A 139 -3.50 -12.32 -14.66
N GLU A 140 -2.46 -12.58 -15.45
CA GLU A 140 -2.44 -12.31 -16.89
C GLU A 140 -3.57 -13.05 -17.61
N ASP A 141 -3.72 -14.36 -17.33
CA ASP A 141 -4.73 -15.20 -17.97
C ASP A 141 -6.16 -14.75 -17.59
N TRP A 142 -6.38 -14.37 -16.33
CA TRP A 142 -7.66 -13.80 -15.90
C TRP A 142 -7.92 -12.43 -16.56
N GLY A 143 -6.90 -11.56 -16.62
CA GLY A 143 -6.97 -10.27 -17.31
C GLY A 143 -7.35 -10.41 -18.79
N ARG A 144 -6.71 -11.36 -19.52
CA ARG A 144 -7.06 -11.68 -20.92
C ARG A 144 -8.51 -12.14 -21.06
N GLN A 145 -8.97 -13.04 -20.17
CA GLN A 145 -10.37 -13.52 -20.15
C GLN A 145 -11.37 -12.38 -19.95
N LYS A 146 -10.98 -11.34 -19.20
CA LYS A 146 -11.77 -10.11 -18.95
C LYS A 146 -11.59 -9.03 -20.01
N GLY A 147 -10.79 -9.28 -21.05
CA GLY A 147 -10.55 -8.34 -22.16
C GLY A 147 -9.58 -7.20 -21.82
N MET A 148 -8.80 -7.34 -20.75
CA MET A 148 -7.73 -6.38 -20.42
C MET A 148 -6.57 -6.54 -21.41
N LYS A 149 -5.85 -5.44 -21.65
CA LYS A 149 -4.74 -5.37 -22.61
C LYS A 149 -3.38 -5.33 -21.94
N GLU A 150 -3.35 -5.00 -20.66
CA GLU A 150 -2.11 -4.95 -19.90
C GLU A 150 -2.33 -5.37 -18.45
N ILE A 151 -1.25 -5.81 -17.79
CA ILE A 151 -1.17 -6.03 -16.35
C ILE A 151 -0.27 -4.96 -15.74
N ILE A 152 -0.69 -4.39 -14.60
CA ILE A 152 0.09 -3.37 -13.86
C ILE A 152 0.12 -3.70 -12.37
N GLY A 153 1.15 -3.28 -11.66
CA GLY A 153 1.20 -3.44 -10.20
C GLY A 153 2.61 -3.53 -9.61
N PRO A 154 2.71 -3.79 -8.29
CA PRO A 154 1.58 -4.07 -7.40
C PRO A 154 0.76 -2.82 -7.06
N LEU A 155 -0.57 -2.96 -7.14
CA LEU A 155 -1.56 -1.93 -6.82
C LEU A 155 -2.79 -2.61 -6.19
N GLY A 156 -3.45 -1.91 -5.25
CA GLY A 156 -4.69 -2.38 -4.66
C GLY A 156 -5.94 -2.01 -5.46
N PHE A 157 -7.11 -2.07 -4.80
CA PHE A 157 -8.40 -1.65 -5.37
C PHE A 157 -8.38 -0.17 -5.72
N THR A 158 -7.85 0.65 -4.80
CA THR A 158 -7.69 2.09 -4.93
C THR A 158 -6.31 2.51 -4.42
N ASP A 159 -5.95 3.77 -4.58
CA ASP A 159 -4.71 4.34 -4.02
C ASP A 159 -4.75 4.56 -2.49
N MET A 160 -5.85 4.19 -1.84
CA MET A 160 -5.90 4.07 -0.38
C MET A 160 -5.32 2.73 0.11
N ASP A 161 -5.09 1.79 -0.79
CA ASP A 161 -4.39 0.53 -0.53
C ASP A 161 -2.88 0.68 -0.77
N PRO A 162 -2.03 -0.16 -0.15
CA PRO A 162 -0.58 -0.10 -0.38
C PRO A 162 -0.18 -0.30 -1.84
N GLU A 163 0.76 0.50 -2.32
CA GLU A 163 1.21 0.55 -3.70
C GLU A 163 2.73 0.34 -3.85
N GLY A 164 3.12 -0.27 -4.96
CA GLY A 164 4.51 -0.38 -5.40
C GLY A 164 5.33 -1.41 -4.62
N MET A 165 6.08 -2.21 -5.36
CA MET A 165 7.07 -3.17 -4.84
C MET A 165 8.31 -2.43 -4.36
N LEU A 166 8.78 -2.69 -3.14
CA LEU A 166 10.02 -2.13 -2.63
C LEU A 166 11.20 -2.61 -3.48
N ILE A 167 12.00 -1.65 -3.99
CA ILE A 167 13.20 -1.92 -4.81
C ILE A 167 14.47 -1.33 -4.20
N LYS A 168 14.35 -0.48 -3.18
CA LYS A 168 15.45 0.08 -2.39
C LYS A 168 14.97 0.38 -0.97
N GLY A 169 15.84 0.17 0.03
CA GLY A 169 15.54 0.42 1.44
C GLY A 169 14.94 -0.80 2.15
N PHE A 170 15.38 -2.01 1.79
CA PHE A 170 14.91 -3.27 2.40
C PHE A 170 15.23 -3.40 3.89
N GLU A 171 16.21 -2.63 4.39
CA GLU A 171 16.59 -2.58 5.79
C GLU A 171 15.95 -1.41 6.56
N GLU A 172 15.04 -0.68 5.89
CA GLU A 172 14.28 0.40 6.50
C GLU A 172 12.94 -0.10 7.05
N LEU A 173 12.48 0.55 8.13
CA LEU A 173 11.21 0.21 8.74
C LEU A 173 10.05 0.53 7.79
N GLY A 174 9.19 -0.44 7.53
CA GLY A 174 7.96 -0.23 6.78
C GLY A 174 6.93 0.60 7.55
N THR A 175 5.89 1.05 6.88
CA THR A 175 4.74 1.73 7.48
C THR A 175 3.46 0.93 7.23
N MET A 176 2.42 1.19 8.00
CA MET A 176 1.13 0.53 7.83
C MET A 176 0.45 0.81 6.48
N SER A 177 0.89 1.83 5.78
CA SER A 177 0.33 2.27 4.49
C SER A 177 1.17 1.84 3.29
N THR A 178 2.23 1.06 3.49
CA THR A 178 3.13 0.65 2.41
C THR A 178 3.43 -0.84 2.44
N ILE A 179 3.70 -1.42 1.27
CA ILE A 179 4.09 -2.83 1.15
C ILE A 179 5.54 -2.99 1.65
N TYR A 180 5.81 -4.00 2.47
CA TYR A 180 7.15 -4.52 2.65
C TYR A 180 7.31 -5.82 1.84
N ASN A 181 8.43 -5.97 1.17
CA ASN A 181 8.83 -7.21 0.48
C ASN A 181 10.33 -7.40 0.57
N TYR A 182 10.77 -8.66 0.49
CA TYR A 182 12.18 -9.00 0.43
C TYR A 182 12.82 -8.59 -0.91
N ASP A 183 14.14 -8.51 -0.95
CA ASP A 183 14.93 -8.08 -2.11
C ASP A 183 14.86 -9.03 -3.31
N TYR A 184 14.45 -10.29 -3.10
CA TYR A 184 14.27 -11.23 -4.20
C TYR A 184 13.02 -10.94 -5.06
N TYR A 185 12.01 -10.18 -4.55
CA TYR A 185 10.82 -9.83 -5.32
C TYR A 185 11.15 -9.05 -6.60
N PRO A 186 11.84 -7.89 -6.55
CA PRO A 186 12.22 -7.19 -7.76
C PRO A 186 13.19 -7.99 -8.63
N ARG A 187 14.08 -8.82 -8.05
CA ARG A 187 14.94 -9.71 -8.82
C ARG A 187 14.17 -10.73 -9.66
N HIS A 188 13.03 -11.24 -9.14
CA HIS A 188 12.14 -12.10 -9.92
C HIS A 188 11.47 -11.31 -11.05
N MET A 189 10.98 -10.09 -10.78
CA MET A 189 10.37 -9.24 -11.82
C MET A 189 11.35 -8.94 -12.97
N GLU A 190 12.62 -8.72 -12.66
CA GLU A 190 13.69 -8.47 -13.64
C GLU A 190 14.03 -9.71 -14.50
N GLN A 191 13.74 -10.92 -14.01
CA GLN A 191 13.94 -12.17 -14.73
C GLN A 191 12.74 -12.56 -15.62
N MET A 192 11.59 -11.91 -15.42
CA MET A 192 10.37 -12.23 -16.16
C MET A 192 10.27 -11.41 -17.43
N ASP A 193 10.17 -12.09 -18.57
CA ASP A 193 10.05 -11.45 -19.87
C ASP A 193 8.81 -10.55 -19.98
N GLY A 194 9.00 -9.36 -20.53
CA GLY A 194 7.95 -8.42 -20.85
C GLY A 194 7.51 -7.51 -19.71
N TYR A 195 7.95 -7.75 -18.46
CA TYR A 195 7.73 -6.81 -17.38
C TYR A 195 8.73 -5.66 -17.44
N GLU A 196 8.23 -4.44 -17.39
CA GLU A 196 9.03 -3.22 -17.39
C GLU A 196 8.51 -2.23 -16.33
N LYS A 197 9.32 -1.21 -16.02
CA LYS A 197 8.91 -0.12 -15.14
C LYS A 197 7.69 0.60 -15.71
N ASP A 198 6.65 0.76 -14.91
CA ASP A 198 5.53 1.65 -15.20
C ASP A 198 5.66 2.98 -14.44
N ASN A 199 5.79 2.91 -13.11
CA ASN A 199 5.98 4.09 -12.26
C ASN A 199 6.87 3.75 -11.07
N ASP A 200 7.67 4.72 -10.62
CA ASP A 200 8.39 4.64 -9.36
C ASP A 200 7.79 5.61 -8.34
N TYR A 201 7.86 5.19 -7.09
CA TYR A 201 7.57 6.02 -5.92
C TYR A 201 8.83 6.19 -5.08
N VAL A 202 8.93 7.33 -4.42
CA VAL A 202 10.01 7.66 -3.46
C VAL A 202 9.43 8.00 -2.10
N GLU A 203 10.15 7.63 -1.05
CA GLU A 203 9.79 7.92 0.34
C GLU A 203 10.95 8.63 1.04
N TYR A 204 10.62 9.58 1.91
CA TYR A 204 11.58 10.41 2.61
C TYR A 204 11.45 10.24 4.13
N LYS A 205 12.58 10.16 4.78
CA LYS A 205 12.71 10.39 6.20
C LYS A 205 12.99 11.89 6.40
N VAL A 206 12.08 12.58 7.05
CA VAL A 206 12.15 14.03 7.26
C VAL A 206 12.35 14.32 8.74
N TYR A 207 13.48 14.87 9.11
CA TYR A 207 13.80 15.10 10.52
C TYR A 207 13.01 16.29 11.08
N VAL A 208 12.42 16.10 12.28
CA VAL A 208 11.68 17.16 12.96
C VAL A 208 12.67 18.18 13.49
N PRO A 209 12.58 19.47 13.09
CA PRO A 209 13.49 20.50 13.53
C PRO A 209 13.42 20.70 15.05
N LYS A 210 14.56 20.70 15.73
CA LYS A 210 14.61 20.88 17.20
C LYS A 210 14.29 22.30 17.65
N GLU A 211 14.71 23.28 16.86
CA GLU A 211 14.59 24.72 17.17
C GLU A 211 13.30 25.38 16.64
N GLY A 212 12.34 24.54 16.21
CA GLY A 212 11.10 25.01 15.60
C GLY A 212 11.14 25.04 14.07
N MET A 213 10.07 25.55 13.49
CA MET A 213 9.94 25.67 12.06
C MET A 213 11.04 26.57 11.47
N PRO A 214 11.69 26.20 10.34
CA PRO A 214 12.69 27.07 9.69
C PRO A 214 12.15 28.49 9.44
N ASP A 215 12.93 29.49 9.79
CA ASP A 215 12.51 30.92 9.76
C ASP A 215 11.96 31.35 8.40
N LYS A 216 12.60 30.94 7.30
CA LYS A 216 12.12 31.23 5.95
C LYS A 216 10.71 30.72 5.72
N MET A 217 10.44 29.48 6.12
CA MET A 217 9.14 28.84 5.94
C MET A 217 8.09 29.46 6.86
N ARG A 218 8.47 29.80 8.11
CA ARG A 218 7.60 30.50 9.07
C ARG A 218 7.16 31.86 8.52
N ARG A 219 8.08 32.65 7.98
CA ARG A 219 7.78 33.96 7.36
C ARG A 219 6.84 33.79 6.15
N VAL A 220 7.06 32.77 5.30
CA VAL A 220 6.17 32.49 4.19
C VAL A 220 4.77 32.18 4.70
N ALA A 221 4.62 31.32 5.73
CA ALA A 221 3.31 30.99 6.30
C ALA A 221 2.59 32.24 6.83
N GLU A 222 3.25 33.05 7.65
CA GLU A 222 2.69 34.29 8.24
C GLU A 222 2.26 35.27 7.15
N LEU A 223 3.09 35.51 6.14
CA LEU A 223 2.76 36.40 5.02
C LEU A 223 1.60 35.85 4.19
N THR A 224 1.55 34.54 3.94
CA THR A 224 0.48 33.88 3.18
C THR A 224 -0.85 33.99 3.92
N MET A 225 -0.89 33.72 5.21
CA MET A 225 -2.09 33.90 6.05
C MET A 225 -2.60 35.34 5.96
N LYS A 226 -1.73 36.32 6.17
CA LYS A 226 -2.12 37.73 6.15
C LYS A 226 -2.55 38.23 4.77
N ARG A 227 -1.80 37.86 3.71
CA ARG A 227 -2.01 38.39 2.36
C ARG A 227 -3.26 37.80 1.69
N TYR A 228 -3.53 36.53 1.92
CA TYR A 228 -4.58 35.80 1.24
C TYR A 228 -5.76 35.44 2.15
N ASN A 229 -5.76 35.93 3.39
CA ASN A 229 -6.78 35.65 4.41
C ASN A 229 -7.04 34.13 4.57
N LEU A 230 -5.92 33.36 4.61
CA LEU A 230 -5.95 31.92 4.84
C LEU A 230 -5.77 31.63 6.33
N HIS A 231 -6.51 30.66 6.84
CA HIS A 231 -6.49 30.28 8.25
C HIS A 231 -6.25 28.78 8.42
N VAL A 232 -5.65 28.41 9.57
CA VAL A 232 -5.45 27.00 9.96
C VAL A 232 -6.09 26.78 11.32
N PRO A 233 -7.41 26.57 11.37
CA PRO A 233 -8.14 26.43 12.62
C PRO A 233 -7.77 25.15 13.37
N ASP A 234 -8.03 25.16 14.68
CA ASP A 234 -8.10 23.94 15.48
C ASP A 234 -9.46 23.28 15.23
N ILE A 235 -9.44 22.11 14.58
CA ILE A 235 -10.66 21.34 14.34
C ILE A 235 -10.95 20.39 15.50
N THR A 236 -12.23 20.18 15.78
CA THR A 236 -12.70 19.27 16.83
C THR A 236 -13.32 18.00 16.24
N ARG A 237 -13.42 16.93 17.03
CA ARG A 237 -14.14 15.72 16.61
C ARG A 237 -15.60 16.01 16.24
N SER A 238 -16.26 16.91 16.97
CA SER A 238 -17.63 17.32 16.67
C SER A 238 -17.74 17.91 15.27
N GLN A 239 -16.79 18.74 14.85
CA GLN A 239 -16.78 19.34 13.52
C GLN A 239 -16.45 18.33 12.42
N VAL A 240 -15.62 17.31 12.72
CA VAL A 240 -15.30 16.25 11.74
C VAL A 240 -16.53 15.42 11.39
N PHE A 241 -17.35 15.03 12.39
CA PHE A 241 -18.49 14.14 12.22
C PHE A 241 -19.85 14.85 12.25
N GLY A 242 -19.90 16.11 12.68
CA GLY A 242 -21.10 16.91 12.84
C GLY A 242 -21.50 17.69 11.59
N PRO A 243 -22.31 18.75 11.75
CA PRO A 243 -22.87 19.52 10.62
C PRO A 243 -21.82 20.14 9.70
N GLU A 244 -20.65 20.53 10.22
CA GLU A 244 -19.56 21.12 9.44
C GLU A 244 -18.89 20.14 8.49
N GLN A 245 -18.99 18.82 8.78
CA GLN A 245 -18.54 17.71 7.96
C GLN A 245 -17.06 17.83 7.47
N TYR A 246 -16.15 18.28 8.34
CA TYR A 246 -14.74 18.43 7.95
C TYR A 246 -14.13 17.13 7.42
N GLY A 247 -14.51 15.97 7.94
CA GLY A 247 -14.05 14.70 7.42
C GLY A 247 -14.36 14.53 5.93
N LYS A 248 -15.59 14.85 5.51
CA LYS A 248 -16.00 14.81 4.11
C LYS A 248 -15.32 15.90 3.28
N LYS A 249 -15.29 17.14 3.77
CA LYS A 249 -14.61 18.26 3.07
C LYS A 249 -13.14 17.92 2.76
N VAL A 250 -12.44 17.30 3.70
CA VAL A 250 -11.05 16.85 3.54
C VAL A 250 -10.94 15.79 2.44
N LEU A 251 -11.78 14.74 2.44
CA LEU A 251 -11.69 13.68 1.43
C LEU A 251 -12.15 14.15 0.04
N HIS A 252 -13.12 15.07 -0.04
CA HIS A 252 -13.44 15.75 -1.31
C HIS A 252 -12.28 16.61 -1.83
N LEU A 253 -11.53 17.26 -0.94
CA LEU A 253 -10.32 17.97 -1.33
C LEU A 253 -9.25 17.00 -1.87
N VAL A 254 -9.10 15.82 -1.27
CA VAL A 254 -8.22 14.76 -1.78
C VAL A 254 -8.62 14.37 -3.20
N ASN A 255 -9.90 14.11 -3.44
CA ASN A 255 -10.42 13.82 -4.79
C ASN A 255 -9.99 14.88 -5.82
N LYS A 256 -10.03 16.17 -5.44
CA LYS A 256 -9.64 17.28 -6.32
C LYS A 256 -8.12 17.37 -6.54
N THR A 257 -7.35 17.09 -5.50
CA THR A 257 -5.88 17.31 -5.52
C THR A 257 -5.10 16.13 -6.07
N PHE A 258 -5.67 14.91 -6.04
CA PHE A 258 -5.04 13.66 -6.43
C PHE A 258 -5.47 13.13 -7.80
N THR A 259 -6.45 13.75 -8.45
CA THR A 259 -7.05 13.28 -9.71
C THR A 259 -6.02 12.90 -10.80
N ASN A 260 -4.87 13.57 -10.84
CA ASN A 260 -3.82 13.33 -11.84
C ASN A 260 -2.64 12.50 -11.30
N LEU A 261 -2.75 11.91 -10.12
CA LEU A 261 -1.70 11.03 -9.61
C LEU A 261 -1.84 9.63 -10.19
N TYR A 262 -0.71 9.00 -10.45
CA TYR A 262 -0.66 7.62 -10.93
C TYR A 262 -1.37 6.68 -9.95
N GLY A 263 -2.15 5.76 -10.48
CA GLY A 263 -2.92 4.81 -9.66
C GLY A 263 -4.29 5.33 -9.18
N TYR A 264 -4.45 6.67 -9.10
CA TYR A 264 -5.61 7.29 -8.49
C TYR A 264 -6.91 7.08 -9.27
N SER A 265 -7.96 6.73 -8.54
CA SER A 265 -9.36 6.80 -8.98
C SER A 265 -10.19 7.55 -7.93
N GLN A 266 -11.09 8.44 -8.37
CA GLN A 266 -11.88 9.26 -7.44
C GLN A 266 -12.74 8.40 -6.51
N MET A 267 -12.72 8.73 -5.21
CA MET A 267 -13.58 8.11 -4.20
C MET A 267 -15.04 8.47 -4.45
N THR A 268 -15.93 7.50 -4.27
CA THR A 268 -17.38 7.74 -4.21
C THR A 268 -17.77 8.38 -2.88
N ASP A 269 -18.95 9.03 -2.82
CA ASP A 269 -19.47 9.57 -1.56
C ASP A 269 -19.64 8.47 -0.50
N ARG A 270 -20.04 7.26 -0.91
CA ARG A 270 -20.10 6.09 -0.02
C ARG A 270 -18.75 5.73 0.58
N GLN A 271 -17.69 5.69 -0.24
CA GLN A 271 -16.33 5.45 0.25
C GLN A 271 -15.87 6.57 1.18
N ILE A 272 -16.16 7.83 0.85
CA ILE A 272 -15.84 8.98 1.70
C ILE A 272 -16.52 8.84 3.06
N ASP A 273 -17.81 8.49 3.11
CA ASP A 273 -18.55 8.28 4.34
C ASP A 273 -17.95 7.15 5.19
N GLU A 274 -17.64 6.02 4.57
CA GLU A 274 -17.04 4.88 5.26
C GLU A 274 -15.62 5.20 5.77
N TYR A 275 -14.79 5.86 4.98
CA TYR A 275 -13.42 6.24 5.38
C TYR A 275 -13.43 7.26 6.52
N VAL A 276 -14.33 8.26 6.51
CA VAL A 276 -14.51 9.18 7.63
C VAL A 276 -14.87 8.40 8.89
N GLN A 277 -15.86 7.51 8.82
CA GLN A 277 -16.30 6.72 9.98
C GLN A 277 -15.25 5.71 10.45
N LYS A 278 -14.46 5.14 9.55
CA LYS A 278 -13.46 4.11 9.88
C LYS A 278 -12.19 4.72 10.44
N TYR A 279 -11.64 5.76 9.82
CA TYR A 279 -10.29 6.24 10.11
C TYR A 279 -10.23 7.48 10.99
N PHE A 280 -11.10 8.48 10.78
CA PHE A 280 -10.98 9.76 11.51
C PHE A 280 -11.21 9.64 13.02
N LYS A 281 -11.92 8.62 13.47
CA LYS A 281 -12.09 8.37 14.91
C LYS A 281 -10.79 7.99 15.64
N PHE A 282 -9.77 7.53 14.92
CA PHE A 282 -8.48 7.17 15.50
C PHE A 282 -7.46 8.31 15.46
N PHE A 283 -7.67 9.32 14.61
CA PHE A 283 -6.74 10.44 14.52
C PHE A 283 -6.82 11.36 15.74
N SER A 284 -5.68 11.86 16.18
CA SER A 284 -5.59 13.01 17.08
C SER A 284 -5.87 14.27 16.26
N MET A 285 -6.80 15.11 16.72
CA MET A 285 -7.25 16.28 15.94
C MET A 285 -6.14 17.31 15.74
N ASP A 286 -5.20 17.42 16.68
CA ASP A 286 -4.04 18.30 16.56
C ASP A 286 -2.99 17.81 15.54
N MET A 287 -3.08 16.56 15.09
CA MET A 287 -2.26 16.00 14.01
C MET A 287 -2.91 16.10 12.62
N ILE A 288 -4.04 16.81 12.53
CA ILE A 288 -4.72 17.17 11.28
C ILE A 288 -4.63 18.68 11.12
N ALA A 289 -4.00 19.16 10.05
CA ALA A 289 -3.99 20.55 9.66
C ALA A 289 -4.94 20.76 8.48
N VAL A 290 -5.85 21.72 8.60
CA VAL A 290 -6.77 22.13 7.54
C VAL A 290 -6.53 23.58 7.23
N ILE A 291 -6.43 23.96 5.95
CA ILE A 291 -6.33 25.34 5.50
C ILE A 291 -7.69 25.78 4.96
N GLU A 292 -8.18 26.89 5.48
CA GLU A 292 -9.42 27.52 5.03
C GLU A 292 -9.15 28.84 4.32
N ASP A 293 -9.92 29.12 3.28
CA ASP A 293 -9.98 30.44 2.65
C ASP A 293 -11.19 31.23 3.23
N TRP A 294 -10.91 32.21 4.06
CA TRP A 294 -11.94 33.04 4.68
C TRP A 294 -12.49 34.14 3.77
N ASN A 295 -12.00 34.24 2.54
CA ASN A 295 -12.62 35.08 1.53
C ASN A 295 -13.88 34.42 0.93
N THR A 296 -14.05 33.10 1.09
CA THR A 296 -15.24 32.38 0.64
C THR A 296 -16.32 32.39 1.72
N PRO A 297 -17.62 32.49 1.37
CA PRO A 297 -18.70 32.56 2.36
C PRO A 297 -18.79 31.34 3.29
N GLY A 298 -18.30 30.17 2.82
CA GLY A 298 -18.34 28.89 3.54
C GLY A 298 -17.03 28.51 4.21
N HIS A 299 -16.03 29.39 4.17
CA HIS A 299 -14.65 29.10 4.59
C HIS A 299 -14.17 27.79 3.96
N ASP A 300 -14.04 27.79 2.63
CA ASP A 300 -13.72 26.57 1.88
C ASP A 300 -12.39 25.96 2.31
N VAL A 301 -12.37 24.64 2.45
CA VAL A 301 -11.17 23.89 2.72
C VAL A 301 -10.34 23.80 1.43
N VAL A 302 -9.14 24.40 1.47
CA VAL A 302 -8.24 24.53 0.30
C VAL A 302 -6.93 23.75 0.48
N GLY A 303 -6.67 23.24 1.68
CA GLY A 303 -5.50 22.42 1.97
C GLY A 303 -5.71 21.53 3.17
N VAL A 304 -5.00 20.41 3.21
CA VAL A 304 -5.02 19.45 4.30
C VAL A 304 -3.65 18.76 4.45
N GLY A 305 -3.28 18.49 5.71
CA GLY A 305 -2.18 17.60 6.08
C GLY A 305 -2.65 16.68 7.20
N ILE A 306 -2.51 15.38 7.02
CA ILE A 306 -2.88 14.36 8.01
C ILE A 306 -1.64 13.54 8.37
N SER A 307 -1.41 13.38 9.66
CA SER A 307 -0.33 12.57 10.20
C SER A 307 -0.83 11.73 11.38
N ILE A 308 -0.06 10.70 11.72
CA ILE A 308 -0.37 9.78 12.81
C ILE A 308 0.95 9.33 13.48
N PRO A 309 0.98 9.07 14.81
CA PRO A 309 2.12 8.38 15.40
C PRO A 309 2.34 7.04 14.71
N SER A 310 3.56 6.75 14.27
CA SER A 310 3.83 5.49 13.53
C SER A 310 3.40 4.27 14.33
N LEU A 311 2.54 3.47 13.73
CA LEU A 311 1.98 2.26 14.35
C LEU A 311 2.82 1.01 14.12
N THR A 312 3.84 1.05 13.27
CA THR A 312 4.60 -0.12 12.83
C THR A 312 5.11 -0.97 13.99
N ARG A 313 5.75 -0.32 14.99
CA ARG A 313 6.26 -1.04 16.17
C ARG A 313 5.16 -1.65 17.05
N ALA A 314 3.97 -1.08 17.04
CA ALA A 314 2.81 -1.61 17.74
C ALA A 314 2.18 -2.77 16.96
N LEU A 315 2.06 -2.66 15.64
CA LEU A 315 1.56 -3.69 14.74
C LEU A 315 2.44 -4.95 14.76
N GLN A 316 3.76 -4.79 14.77
CA GLN A 316 4.71 -5.90 14.91
C GLN A 316 4.50 -6.74 16.20
N LYS A 317 3.90 -6.14 17.23
CA LYS A 317 3.53 -6.84 18.49
C LYS A 317 2.16 -7.50 18.43
N CYS A 318 1.36 -7.22 17.39
CA CYS A 318 0.09 -7.88 17.16
C CYS A 318 0.32 -9.25 16.51
N ARG A 319 0.08 -10.34 17.25
CA ARG A 319 0.28 -11.70 16.76
C ARG A 319 -0.57 -11.95 15.51
N ASN A 320 0.07 -12.12 14.35
CA ASN A 320 -0.59 -12.30 13.04
C ASN A 320 -1.65 -11.21 12.78
N GLY A 321 -1.34 -9.96 13.06
CA GLY A 321 -2.25 -8.83 12.86
C GLY A 321 -3.49 -8.80 13.76
N ARG A 322 -3.57 -9.66 14.82
CA ARG A 322 -4.76 -9.74 15.66
C ARG A 322 -4.65 -8.86 16.91
N LEU A 323 -5.74 -8.17 17.23
CA LEU A 323 -5.82 -7.30 18.40
C LEU A 323 -5.87 -8.08 19.72
N TRP A 324 -6.46 -9.27 19.75
CA TRP A 324 -6.55 -10.11 20.94
C TRP A 324 -5.38 -11.09 21.06
N PRO A 325 -4.87 -11.33 22.30
CA PRO A 325 -5.37 -10.77 23.58
C PRO A 325 -4.80 -9.39 23.94
N PHE A 326 -3.61 -8.97 23.45
CA PHE A 326 -2.92 -7.75 23.91
C PHE A 326 -2.54 -6.77 22.79
N GLY A 327 -2.80 -7.09 21.53
CA GLY A 327 -2.46 -6.23 20.39
C GLY A 327 -3.09 -4.83 20.48
N TRP A 328 -4.38 -4.75 20.90
CA TRP A 328 -5.09 -3.49 21.08
C TRP A 328 -4.38 -2.53 22.05
N TRP A 329 -3.75 -3.06 23.12
CA TRP A 329 -3.04 -2.23 24.09
C TRP A 329 -1.82 -1.54 23.48
N HIS A 330 -1.07 -2.23 22.62
CA HIS A 330 0.07 -1.65 21.94
C HIS A 330 -0.34 -0.50 21.02
N LEU A 331 -1.48 -0.65 20.32
CA LEU A 331 -2.01 0.41 19.45
C LEU A 331 -2.51 1.61 20.26
N ILE A 332 -3.31 1.40 21.32
CA ILE A 332 -3.77 2.48 22.20
C ILE A 332 -2.57 3.23 22.81
N ARG A 333 -1.58 2.49 23.29
CA ARG A 333 -0.39 3.11 23.87
C ARG A 333 0.35 4.00 22.89
N THR A 334 0.38 3.65 21.62
CA THR A 334 1.01 4.46 20.58
C THR A 334 0.12 5.64 20.20
N LEU A 335 -1.17 5.42 19.96
CA LEU A 335 -2.11 6.45 19.51
C LEU A 335 -2.41 7.50 20.57
N GLN A 336 -2.65 7.08 21.81
CA GLN A 336 -3.08 7.99 22.88
C GLN A 336 -1.91 8.59 23.68
N PHE A 337 -0.85 7.83 23.85
CA PHE A 337 0.30 8.26 24.66
C PHE A 337 1.54 8.56 23.80
N HIS A 338 1.42 8.53 22.46
CA HIS A 338 2.48 8.87 21.51
C HIS A 338 3.81 8.15 21.80
N LYS A 339 3.74 6.85 22.18
CA LYS A 339 4.93 6.05 22.55
C LYS A 339 5.68 5.52 21.32
N THR A 340 6.05 6.45 20.46
CA THR A 340 6.92 6.27 19.29
C THR A 340 7.68 7.57 19.06
N ASP A 341 8.83 7.51 18.43
CA ASP A 341 9.63 8.67 18.00
C ASP A 341 9.47 8.97 16.49
N ILE A 342 8.53 8.28 15.84
CA ILE A 342 8.25 8.40 14.41
C ILE A 342 6.81 8.90 14.22
N VAL A 343 6.62 9.83 13.29
CA VAL A 343 5.31 10.24 12.80
C VAL A 343 5.15 9.83 11.33
N ASP A 344 4.08 9.13 10.99
CA ASP A 344 3.74 8.81 9.59
C ASP A 344 2.96 9.98 8.99
N LEU A 345 3.49 10.55 7.90
CA LEU A 345 2.90 11.66 7.15
C LEU A 345 1.99 11.07 6.08
N LEU A 346 0.73 10.79 6.43
CA LEU A 346 -0.16 9.98 5.62
C LEU A 346 -0.64 10.70 4.36
N LEU A 347 -0.94 11.99 4.47
CA LEU A 347 -1.59 12.70 3.38
C LEU A 347 -1.27 14.21 3.44
N ILE A 348 -0.98 14.77 2.28
CA ILE A 348 -0.85 16.20 2.08
C ILE A 348 -1.49 16.58 0.74
N GLY A 349 -2.42 17.52 0.78
CA GLY A 349 -3.11 18.02 -0.41
C GLY A 349 -3.38 19.51 -0.29
N VAL A 350 -3.04 20.29 -1.31
CA VAL A 350 -3.38 21.71 -1.42
C VAL A 350 -3.84 21.98 -2.84
N LEU A 351 -4.93 22.71 -3.01
CA LEU A 351 -5.43 23.06 -4.33
C LEU A 351 -4.35 23.79 -5.15
N PRO A 352 -4.23 23.52 -6.46
CA PRO A 352 -3.15 24.05 -7.29
C PRO A 352 -3.01 25.57 -7.22
N GLU A 353 -4.11 26.32 -7.22
CA GLU A 353 -4.16 27.78 -7.15
C GLU A 353 -3.66 28.36 -5.82
N TYR A 354 -3.62 27.54 -4.76
CA TYR A 354 -3.08 27.93 -3.44
C TYR A 354 -1.64 27.49 -3.23
N ARG A 355 -1.17 26.46 -3.99
CA ARG A 355 0.25 26.04 -3.93
C ARG A 355 1.19 27.18 -4.30
N ALA A 356 0.88 27.90 -5.40
CA ALA A 356 1.65 29.05 -5.84
C ALA A 356 1.65 30.23 -4.86
N LYS A 357 0.66 30.28 -3.96
CA LYS A 357 0.59 31.29 -2.87
C LYS A 357 1.42 30.90 -1.64
N GLY A 358 2.05 29.74 -1.63
CA GLY A 358 2.85 29.24 -0.48
C GLY A 358 2.01 28.59 0.63
N ALA A 359 0.76 28.19 0.34
CA ALA A 359 -0.16 27.63 1.33
C ALA A 359 0.37 26.33 1.99
N ASN A 360 1.23 25.56 1.30
CA ASN A 360 1.86 24.37 1.91
C ASN A 360 2.60 24.69 3.22
N ALA A 361 3.18 25.89 3.34
CA ALA A 361 3.89 26.31 4.55
C ALA A 361 2.97 26.36 5.78
N LEU A 362 1.66 26.61 5.59
CA LEU A 362 0.69 26.69 6.67
C LEU A 362 0.48 25.33 7.34
N LEU A 363 0.55 24.23 6.58
CA LEU A 363 0.43 22.87 7.12
C LEU A 363 1.58 22.57 8.08
N PHE A 364 2.80 22.90 7.69
CA PHE A 364 3.98 22.73 8.54
C PHE A 364 4.00 23.70 9.73
N TYR A 365 3.50 24.93 9.54
CA TYR A 365 3.33 25.91 10.61
C TYR A 365 2.48 25.35 11.76
N LYS A 366 1.42 24.60 11.42
CA LYS A 366 0.54 23.92 12.38
C LYS A 366 1.16 22.67 12.97
N LEU A 367 1.74 21.80 12.13
CA LEU A 367 2.09 20.43 12.52
C LEU A 367 3.46 20.32 13.23
N ILE A 368 4.47 21.13 12.86
CA ILE A 368 5.80 21.02 13.46
C ILE A 368 5.77 21.21 14.99
N PRO A 369 5.09 22.24 15.55
CA PRO A 369 4.98 22.37 16.99
C PRO A 369 4.33 21.17 17.69
N VAL A 370 3.38 20.52 17.02
CA VAL A 370 2.72 19.31 17.53
C VAL A 370 3.70 18.14 17.53
N TYR A 371 4.51 17.98 16.48
CA TYR A 371 5.52 16.92 16.43
C TYR A 371 6.59 17.09 17.51
N GLN A 372 7.03 18.33 17.77
CA GLN A 372 7.94 18.63 18.84
C GLN A 372 7.33 18.35 20.22
N LYS A 373 6.09 18.78 20.46
CA LYS A 373 5.34 18.51 21.69
C LYS A 373 5.28 17.02 22.03
N TYR A 374 5.09 16.16 21.01
CA TYR A 374 5.01 14.71 21.19
C TYR A 374 6.38 14.00 21.16
N GLY A 375 7.45 14.74 20.87
CA GLY A 375 8.82 14.22 20.90
C GLY A 375 9.17 13.34 19.69
N PHE A 376 8.47 13.49 18.57
CA PHE A 376 8.85 12.82 17.34
C PHE A 376 10.20 13.32 16.83
N LYS A 377 11.04 12.40 16.38
CA LYS A 377 12.38 12.70 15.85
C LYS A 377 12.38 12.90 14.35
N TRP A 378 11.58 12.12 13.63
CA TRP A 378 11.40 12.27 12.19
C TRP A 378 9.99 11.89 11.76
N GLY A 379 9.60 12.41 10.58
CA GLY A 379 8.42 12.02 9.85
C GLY A 379 8.79 11.05 8.74
N GLU A 380 8.05 9.95 8.63
CA GLU A 380 8.09 9.04 7.50
C GLU A 380 7.10 9.54 6.46
N SER A 381 7.58 9.95 5.27
CA SER A 381 6.66 10.37 4.23
C SER A 381 5.89 9.17 3.67
N HIS A 382 4.66 9.39 3.24
CA HIS A 382 3.96 8.45 2.38
C HIS A 382 4.67 8.36 1.02
N VAL A 383 4.27 7.41 0.17
CA VAL A 383 4.78 7.26 -1.19
C VAL A 383 4.50 8.50 -2.03
N HIS A 384 5.52 9.01 -2.72
CA HIS A 384 5.39 10.11 -3.68
C HIS A 384 5.73 9.61 -5.05
N VAL A 385 4.84 9.80 -6.02
CA VAL A 385 5.14 9.54 -7.43
C VAL A 385 6.43 10.26 -7.82
N GLU A 386 7.37 9.55 -8.44
CA GLU A 386 8.71 10.09 -8.79
C GLU A 386 8.61 11.39 -9.60
N SER A 387 7.64 11.51 -10.50
CA SER A 387 7.41 12.70 -11.31
C SER A 387 6.76 13.87 -10.56
N ASN A 388 6.21 13.66 -9.34
CA ASN A 388 5.60 14.72 -8.53
C ASN A 388 6.66 15.53 -7.78
N THR A 389 7.46 16.29 -8.52
CA THR A 389 8.56 17.10 -7.98
C THR A 389 8.07 18.21 -7.04
N ALA A 390 6.86 18.70 -7.21
CA ALA A 390 6.29 19.77 -6.40
C ALA A 390 6.15 19.38 -4.92
N VAL A 391 5.77 18.15 -4.63
CA VAL A 391 5.71 17.64 -3.24
C VAL A 391 7.11 17.38 -2.71
N GLN A 392 8.01 16.83 -3.53
CA GLN A 392 9.38 16.53 -3.11
C GLN A 392 10.18 17.80 -2.78
N GLN A 393 9.96 18.90 -3.52
CA GLN A 393 10.64 20.18 -3.29
C GLN A 393 10.35 20.80 -1.91
N GLN A 394 9.23 20.47 -1.26
CA GLN A 394 8.96 20.98 0.08
C GLN A 394 9.92 20.42 1.14
N TRP A 395 10.48 19.23 0.91
CA TRP A 395 11.43 18.59 1.83
C TRP A 395 12.78 19.31 1.87
N GLN A 396 13.16 20.09 0.84
CA GLN A 396 14.41 20.87 0.82
C GLN A 396 14.57 21.88 1.96
N TYR A 397 13.48 22.22 2.66
CA TYR A 397 13.51 23.12 3.81
C TYR A 397 13.83 22.41 5.12
N PHE A 398 13.89 21.09 5.11
CA PHE A 398 14.14 20.24 6.25
C PHE A 398 15.36 19.36 6.01
N ASP A 399 16.00 18.93 7.09
CA ASP A 399 16.95 17.84 7.02
C ASP A 399 16.17 16.57 6.64
N ASN A 400 16.58 15.93 5.55
CA ASN A 400 15.82 14.80 4.98
C ASN A 400 16.71 13.82 4.24
N GLU A 401 16.22 12.61 4.07
CA GLU A 401 16.88 11.52 3.35
C GLU A 401 15.85 10.77 2.51
N GLN A 402 16.09 10.63 1.19
CA GLN A 402 15.34 9.69 0.36
C GLN A 402 15.85 8.28 0.62
N HIS A 403 15.17 7.51 1.44
CA HIS A 403 15.67 6.25 1.95
C HIS A 403 14.99 5.02 1.34
N LYS A 404 13.77 5.14 0.82
CA LYS A 404 13.08 4.03 0.14
C LYS A 404 12.65 4.39 -1.28
N ARG A 405 12.55 3.38 -2.12
CA ARG A 405 11.99 3.47 -3.47
C ARG A 405 11.16 2.24 -3.76
N ARG A 406 10.04 2.46 -4.44
CA ARG A 406 9.12 1.41 -4.88
C ARG A 406 8.86 1.51 -6.36
N ARG A 407 8.47 0.38 -6.97
CA ARG A 407 8.16 0.31 -8.39
C ARG A 407 6.84 -0.40 -8.63
N CYS A 408 6.01 0.17 -9.50
CA CYS A 408 5.00 -0.54 -10.21
C CYS A 408 5.55 -0.99 -11.56
N TYR A 409 5.26 -2.22 -11.91
CA TYR A 409 5.61 -2.83 -13.19
C TYR A 409 4.39 -2.91 -14.09
N LYS A 410 4.63 -2.99 -15.40
CA LYS A 410 3.60 -3.26 -16.41
C LYS A 410 4.10 -4.28 -17.41
N LYS A 411 3.13 -4.95 -18.08
CA LYS A 411 3.37 -5.84 -19.21
C LYS A 411 2.15 -5.84 -20.11
N GLN A 412 2.34 -5.87 -21.44
CA GLN A 412 1.25 -6.06 -22.39
C GLN A 412 0.76 -7.53 -22.36
N LEU A 413 -0.56 -7.73 -22.45
CA LEU A 413 -1.21 -9.04 -22.37
C LEU A 413 -1.47 -9.67 -23.74
#